data_04a69a7876b7f5fc3c0bf1b1d6670f89
#
_entry.id   04a69a7876b7f5fc3c0bf1b1d6670f89
#
_cell.length_a   1.000
_cell.length_b   1.000
_cell.length_c   1.000
_cell.angle_alpha   90.00
_cell.angle_beta   90.00
_cell.angle_gamma   90.00
#
_symmetry.space_group_name_H-M   'P 1'
#
loop_
_entity.id
_entity.type
_entity.pdbx_description
1 polymer ?
#
loop_
_entity_poly.entity_id
_entity_poly.type
_entity_poly.pdbx_seq_one_letter_code
_entity_poly.pdbx_strand_id
1 'polypeptide(L)'
;MKRPIQLSDHFTYRKLLQFVFPSIVMMIFTSIYGVVDGLIVSNYAGKTAFAAINLVMPFIMVLGGIGFMIGTGGTALVSKILGEGDQEKAKRYFSMMILFTVLVGLILTVLGVVFMEPVALFLGATPEMLTDCVLYGRIVIAFTGAFMLQNVFQSFLIAAEKPKLGLAATVAAGVTNMVLDALFVAVFHWGIAGAAIATGLSQCVGGLFPLLYFLRPNTSKLRLVRTKLELRPILNACGNGSSELMSNISSSIVSMVYNFQLLKYLGEDGVSAYGVLMYVQFVFVAIYIGYSIGCAPIVGFHYGAQNHPELKNMLRMSVILMSASSVVLTVLARVLAAPLAKIFVGYDEGLFTLTCHAFRLFSFAFLFAGFNIFASSFFTALGNGLISAAISFLRTLVFQTSSVILLPLLLGVDGIWYAITAAEIFATLISIIFLLAKRRKYHYM
;
A
#
# COMPACT_ATOMS: atom_id res chain seq x y z
N MET A 1 -13.23 4.68 32.19
CA MET A 1 -12.77 4.53 30.77
C MET A 1 -11.28 4.32 30.76
N LYS A 2 -10.75 3.31 30.02
CA LYS A 2 -9.29 3.13 29.89
C LYS A 2 -8.72 4.33 29.13
N ARG A 3 -7.62 4.90 29.64
CA ARG A 3 -6.88 5.98 28.99
C ARG A 3 -6.51 5.55 27.55
N PRO A 4 -6.71 6.40 26.54
CA PRO A 4 -6.27 6.10 25.16
C PRO A 4 -4.75 5.92 25.12
N ILE A 5 -4.29 4.99 24.30
CA ILE A 5 -2.86 4.74 24.12
C ILE A 5 -2.24 5.93 23.37
N GLN A 6 -1.14 6.46 23.91
CA GLN A 6 -0.42 7.60 23.35
C GLN A 6 0.91 7.15 22.74
N LEU A 7 1.44 7.89 21.75
CA LEU A 7 2.74 7.63 21.14
C LEU A 7 3.90 7.66 22.16
N SER A 8 3.77 8.47 23.21
CA SER A 8 4.75 8.63 24.29
C SER A 8 4.78 7.51 25.33
N ASP A 9 3.84 6.56 25.24
CA ASP A 9 3.75 5.49 26.21
C ASP A 9 4.88 4.47 26.05
N HIS A 10 5.21 3.77 27.13
CA HIS A 10 5.97 2.53 27.04
C HIS A 10 5.11 1.42 26.44
N PHE A 11 5.61 0.74 25.41
CA PHE A 11 4.89 -0.30 24.71
C PHE A 11 5.27 -1.71 25.19
N THR A 12 4.26 -2.48 25.51
CA THR A 12 4.31 -3.93 25.65
C THR A 12 3.71 -4.57 24.40
N TYR A 13 3.93 -5.87 24.16
CA TYR A 13 3.31 -6.58 23.04
C TYR A 13 1.80 -6.36 22.95
N ARG A 14 1.08 -6.48 24.05
CA ARG A 14 -0.35 -6.27 24.11
C ARG A 14 -0.75 -4.85 23.71
N LYS A 15 -0.05 -3.86 24.23
CA LYS A 15 -0.34 -2.45 23.98
C LYS A 15 -0.02 -2.07 22.54
N LEU A 16 1.10 -2.56 22.00
CA LEU A 16 1.49 -2.38 20.62
C LEU A 16 0.44 -2.98 19.68
N LEU A 17 0.08 -4.25 19.88
CA LEU A 17 -0.95 -4.90 19.06
C LEU A 17 -2.31 -4.18 19.15
N GLN A 18 -2.73 -3.72 20.33
CA GLN A 18 -3.96 -2.94 20.48
C GLN A 18 -3.94 -1.61 19.71
N PHE A 19 -2.77 -0.97 19.60
CA PHE A 19 -2.62 0.28 18.88
C PHE A 19 -2.57 0.07 17.36
N VAL A 20 -1.84 -0.93 16.88
CA VAL A 20 -1.66 -1.18 15.43
C VAL A 20 -2.79 -2.00 14.81
N PHE A 21 -3.58 -2.73 15.60
CA PHE A 21 -4.65 -3.59 15.11
C PHE A 21 -5.66 -2.88 14.20
N PRO A 22 -6.14 -1.66 14.51
CA PRO A 22 -7.01 -0.94 13.60
C PRO A 22 -6.37 -0.66 12.23
N SER A 23 -5.06 -0.39 12.19
CA SER A 23 -4.32 -0.17 10.94
C SER A 23 -4.17 -1.45 10.12
N ILE A 24 -3.98 -2.59 10.77
CA ILE A 24 -3.95 -3.91 10.12
C ILE A 24 -5.31 -4.20 9.49
N VAL A 25 -6.40 -4.06 10.26
CA VAL A 25 -7.77 -4.28 9.77
C VAL A 25 -8.11 -3.31 8.63
N MET A 26 -7.67 -2.05 8.74
CA MET A 26 -7.83 -1.04 7.69
C MET A 26 -7.21 -1.49 6.36
N MET A 27 -5.98 -2.00 6.39
CA MET A 27 -5.29 -2.44 5.18
C MET A 27 -5.88 -3.74 4.59
N ILE A 28 -6.26 -4.70 5.45
CA ILE A 28 -6.97 -5.91 5.02
C ILE A 28 -8.29 -5.54 4.35
N PHE A 29 -9.08 -4.65 4.96
CA PHE A 29 -10.34 -4.20 4.41
C PHE A 29 -10.17 -3.49 3.07
N THR A 30 -9.13 -2.64 2.94
CA THR A 30 -8.77 -2.00 1.67
C THR A 30 -8.48 -3.02 0.58
N SER A 31 -7.75 -4.09 0.89
CA SER A 31 -7.46 -5.16 -0.07
C SER A 31 -8.72 -5.94 -0.47
N ILE A 32 -9.59 -6.24 0.47
CA ILE A 32 -10.83 -6.98 0.22
C ILE A 32 -11.81 -6.19 -0.65
N TYR A 33 -12.07 -4.92 -0.32
CA TYR A 33 -13.03 -4.15 -1.12
C TYR A 33 -12.51 -3.90 -2.54
N GLY A 34 -11.20 -3.77 -2.75
CA GLY A 34 -10.62 -3.69 -4.09
C GLY A 34 -10.84 -4.96 -4.93
N VAL A 35 -10.83 -6.15 -4.30
CA VAL A 35 -11.19 -7.40 -4.97
C VAL A 35 -12.68 -7.43 -5.32
N VAL A 36 -13.55 -6.98 -4.40
CA VAL A 36 -15.00 -6.93 -4.62
C VAL A 36 -15.37 -5.97 -5.75
N ASP A 37 -14.75 -4.78 -5.79
CA ASP A 37 -14.91 -3.80 -6.88
C ASP A 37 -14.57 -4.45 -8.24
N GLY A 38 -13.39 -5.08 -8.35
CA GLY A 38 -12.99 -5.79 -9.57
C GLY A 38 -13.98 -6.90 -9.99
N LEU A 39 -14.55 -7.63 -9.05
CA LEU A 39 -15.55 -8.68 -9.33
C LEU A 39 -16.87 -8.09 -9.84
N ILE A 40 -17.36 -6.99 -9.27
CA ILE A 40 -18.59 -6.33 -9.72
C ILE A 40 -18.41 -5.81 -11.15
N VAL A 41 -17.32 -5.11 -11.41
CA VAL A 41 -17.02 -4.58 -12.74
C VAL A 41 -16.88 -5.69 -13.78
N SER A 42 -16.12 -6.74 -13.46
CA SER A 42 -15.92 -7.89 -14.36
C SER A 42 -17.22 -8.56 -14.77
N ASN A 43 -18.15 -8.72 -13.82
CA ASN A 43 -19.40 -9.42 -14.08
C ASN A 43 -20.49 -8.57 -14.76
N TYR A 44 -20.50 -7.25 -14.53
CA TYR A 44 -21.61 -6.40 -14.97
C TYR A 44 -21.24 -5.35 -16.02
N ALA A 45 -19.97 -4.91 -16.11
CA ALA A 45 -19.54 -3.92 -17.10
C ALA A 45 -19.00 -4.51 -18.41
N GLY A 46 -18.71 -5.82 -18.43
CA GLY A 46 -18.25 -6.53 -19.62
C GLY A 46 -16.72 -6.61 -19.77
N LYS A 47 -16.27 -7.48 -20.69
CA LYS A 47 -14.84 -7.81 -20.86
C LYS A 47 -13.99 -6.62 -21.30
N THR A 48 -14.46 -5.82 -22.27
CA THR A 48 -13.73 -4.66 -22.80
C THR A 48 -13.55 -3.59 -21.74
N ALA A 49 -14.62 -3.28 -20.98
CA ALA A 49 -14.58 -2.34 -19.87
C ALA A 49 -13.60 -2.80 -18.76
N PHE A 50 -13.66 -4.07 -18.38
CA PHE A 50 -12.74 -4.64 -17.39
C PHE A 50 -11.28 -4.59 -17.86
N ALA A 51 -11.02 -4.90 -19.13
CA ALA A 51 -9.69 -4.79 -19.73
C ALA A 51 -9.19 -3.34 -19.73
N ALA A 52 -10.05 -2.37 -20.07
CA ALA A 52 -9.73 -0.95 -20.07
C ALA A 52 -9.35 -0.45 -18.65
N ILE A 53 -10.11 -0.86 -17.63
CA ILE A 53 -9.80 -0.53 -16.23
C ILE A 53 -8.42 -1.07 -15.84
N ASN A 54 -8.15 -2.35 -16.11
CA ASN A 54 -6.88 -2.99 -15.76
C ASN A 54 -5.69 -2.33 -16.46
N LEU A 55 -5.88 -1.83 -17.70
CA LEU A 55 -4.84 -1.11 -18.43
C LEU A 55 -4.49 0.24 -17.79
N VAL A 56 -5.50 0.97 -17.32
CA VAL A 56 -5.34 2.33 -16.76
C VAL A 56 -4.97 2.31 -15.27
N MET A 57 -5.36 1.25 -14.53
CA MET A 57 -5.13 1.12 -13.08
C MET A 57 -3.70 1.36 -12.63
N PRO A 58 -2.64 0.82 -13.27
CA PRO A 58 -1.26 1.09 -12.85
C PRO A 58 -0.92 2.58 -12.84
N PHE A 59 -1.41 3.34 -13.81
CA PHE A 59 -1.21 4.78 -13.86
C PHE A 59 -1.93 5.49 -12.71
N ILE A 60 -3.18 5.13 -12.44
CA ILE A 60 -3.94 5.68 -11.29
C ILE A 60 -3.25 5.34 -9.96
N MET A 61 -2.73 4.11 -9.82
CA MET A 61 -2.00 3.70 -8.62
C MET A 61 -0.71 4.49 -8.40
N VAL A 62 0.00 4.88 -9.46
CA VAL A 62 1.16 5.77 -9.36
C VAL A 62 0.75 7.15 -8.85
N LEU A 63 -0.36 7.72 -9.35
CA LEU A 63 -0.89 8.99 -8.85
C LEU A 63 -1.28 8.91 -7.37
N GLY A 64 -1.97 7.84 -6.97
CA GLY A 64 -2.28 7.57 -5.56
C GLY A 64 -1.04 7.32 -4.70
N GLY A 65 -0.01 6.70 -5.28
CA GLY A 65 1.29 6.46 -4.65
C GLY A 65 1.99 7.74 -4.20
N ILE A 66 1.77 8.87 -4.90
CA ILE A 66 2.23 10.20 -4.46
C ILE A 66 1.57 10.58 -3.13
N GLY A 67 0.30 10.27 -2.94
CA GLY A 67 -0.39 10.45 -1.66
C GLY A 67 0.22 9.61 -0.54
N PHE A 68 0.52 8.34 -0.80
CA PHE A 68 1.22 7.48 0.16
C PHE A 68 2.62 8.02 0.49
N MET A 69 3.38 8.47 -0.50
CA MET A 69 4.69 9.09 -0.31
C MET A 69 4.62 10.29 0.63
N ILE A 70 3.69 11.20 0.40
CA ILE A 70 3.48 12.39 1.26
C ILE A 70 3.00 11.97 2.64
N GLY A 71 2.10 10.98 2.72
CA GLY A 71 1.52 10.48 3.96
C GLY A 71 2.55 9.84 4.88
N THR A 72 3.30 8.86 4.40
CA THR A 72 4.30 8.13 5.20
C THR A 72 5.50 9.01 5.55
N GLY A 73 6.04 9.74 4.59
CA GLY A 73 7.16 10.63 4.83
C GLY A 73 6.80 11.83 5.69
N GLY A 74 5.62 12.43 5.48
CA GLY A 74 5.09 13.51 6.29
C GLY A 74 4.79 13.07 7.71
N THR A 75 4.21 11.89 7.89
CA THR A 75 3.94 11.31 9.22
C THR A 75 5.22 11.04 10.00
N ALA A 76 6.26 10.53 9.36
CA ALA A 76 7.55 10.33 10.00
C ALA A 76 8.15 11.66 10.51
N LEU A 77 8.11 12.70 9.67
CA LEU A 77 8.58 14.05 10.04
C LEU A 77 7.77 14.65 11.19
N VAL A 78 6.44 14.60 11.10
CA VAL A 78 5.55 15.17 12.13
C VAL A 78 5.65 14.40 13.45
N SER A 79 5.71 13.06 13.41
CA SER A 79 5.86 12.24 14.63
C SER A 79 7.19 12.50 15.33
N LYS A 80 8.27 12.69 14.57
CA LYS A 80 9.57 13.08 15.13
C LYS A 80 9.46 14.44 15.85
N ILE A 81 8.86 15.44 15.25
CA ILE A 81 8.68 16.78 15.84
C ILE A 81 7.80 16.72 17.10
N LEU A 82 6.76 15.87 17.10
CA LEU A 82 5.96 15.61 18.31
C LEU A 82 6.81 14.99 19.44
N GLY A 83 7.75 14.12 19.09
CA GLY A 83 8.72 13.55 20.04
C GLY A 83 9.71 14.57 20.58
N GLU A 84 10.13 15.55 19.76
CA GLU A 84 10.96 16.68 20.16
C GLU A 84 10.22 17.66 21.11
N GLY A 85 8.90 17.52 21.28
CA GLY A 85 8.06 18.32 22.16
C GLY A 85 7.48 19.58 21.51
N ASP A 86 7.76 19.87 20.24
CA ASP A 86 7.28 21.05 19.52
C ASP A 86 5.93 20.79 18.81
N GLN A 87 4.87 20.80 19.61
CA GLN A 87 3.52 20.53 19.10
C GLN A 87 3.02 21.57 18.07
N GLU A 88 3.40 22.83 18.21
CA GLU A 88 2.97 23.89 17.28
C GLU A 88 3.63 23.73 15.91
N LYS A 89 4.91 23.40 15.89
CA LYS A 89 5.62 23.07 14.65
C LYS A 89 5.06 21.81 13.99
N ALA A 90 4.71 20.77 14.78
CA ALA A 90 4.07 19.58 14.27
C ALA A 90 2.72 19.88 13.60
N LYS A 91 1.87 20.72 14.19
CA LYS A 91 0.60 21.18 13.58
C LYS A 91 0.83 21.95 12.28
N ARG A 92 1.83 22.84 12.25
CA ARG A 92 2.17 23.59 11.03
C ARG A 92 2.63 22.67 9.90
N TYR A 93 3.50 21.70 10.19
CA TYR A 93 4.01 20.77 9.20
C TYR A 93 2.92 19.79 8.74
N PHE A 94 2.07 19.31 9.63
CA PHE A 94 0.88 18.54 9.26
C PHE A 94 0.00 19.33 8.28
N SER A 95 -0.34 20.57 8.63
CA SER A 95 -1.19 21.44 7.77
C SER A 95 -0.54 21.72 6.43
N MET A 96 0.78 21.89 6.40
CA MET A 96 1.56 22.09 5.19
C MET A 96 1.51 20.86 4.27
N MET A 97 1.63 19.66 4.82
CA MET A 97 1.52 18.41 4.04
C MET A 97 0.12 18.25 3.44
N ILE A 98 -0.93 18.57 4.20
CA ILE A 98 -2.32 18.53 3.68
C ILE A 98 -2.50 19.57 2.57
N LEU A 99 -2.07 20.81 2.77
CA LEU A 99 -2.14 21.85 1.74
C LEU A 99 -1.36 21.45 0.48
N PHE A 100 -0.16 20.94 0.64
CA PHE A 100 0.66 20.46 -0.48
C PHE A 100 -0.03 19.32 -1.23
N THR A 101 -0.64 18.35 -0.51
CA THR A 101 -1.41 17.26 -1.12
C THR A 101 -2.58 17.79 -1.94
N VAL A 102 -3.33 18.76 -1.44
CA VAL A 102 -4.45 19.38 -2.18
C VAL A 102 -3.95 20.05 -3.45
N LEU A 103 -2.87 20.84 -3.37
CA LEU A 103 -2.33 21.53 -4.54
C LEU A 103 -1.79 20.56 -5.59
N VAL A 104 -1.01 19.58 -5.19
CA VAL A 104 -0.50 18.53 -6.11
C VAL A 104 -1.66 17.74 -6.69
N GLY A 105 -2.65 17.37 -5.87
CA GLY A 105 -3.84 16.66 -6.33
C GLY A 105 -4.62 17.44 -7.39
N LEU A 106 -4.79 18.75 -7.22
CA LEU A 106 -5.43 19.62 -8.22
C LEU A 106 -4.63 19.69 -9.52
N ILE A 107 -3.31 19.87 -9.42
CA ILE A 107 -2.43 19.89 -10.61
C ILE A 107 -2.50 18.56 -11.36
N LEU A 108 -2.37 17.44 -10.66
CA LEU A 108 -2.44 16.11 -11.26
C LEU A 108 -3.81 15.80 -11.84
N THR A 109 -4.89 16.28 -11.22
CA THR A 109 -6.25 16.18 -11.77
C THR A 109 -6.33 16.90 -13.12
N VAL A 110 -5.91 18.15 -13.20
CA VAL A 110 -5.99 18.93 -14.46
C VAL A 110 -5.12 18.26 -15.54
N LEU A 111 -3.86 17.97 -15.23
CA LEU A 111 -2.95 17.33 -16.19
C LEU A 111 -3.44 15.95 -16.61
N GLY A 112 -3.87 15.12 -15.65
CA GLY A 112 -4.32 13.77 -15.93
C GLY A 112 -5.60 13.72 -16.78
N VAL A 113 -6.57 14.58 -16.52
CA VAL A 113 -7.79 14.66 -17.33
C VAL A 113 -7.48 15.13 -18.76
N VAL A 114 -6.59 16.11 -18.93
CA VAL A 114 -6.20 16.63 -20.26
C VAL A 114 -5.40 15.60 -21.04
N PHE A 115 -4.42 14.95 -20.40
CA PHE A 115 -3.50 14.03 -21.06
C PHE A 115 -3.93 12.56 -21.00
N MET A 116 -5.16 12.23 -20.55
CA MET A 116 -5.59 10.83 -20.40
C MET A 116 -5.57 10.04 -21.69
N GLU A 117 -5.91 10.65 -22.82
CA GLU A 117 -5.94 9.98 -24.11
C GLU A 117 -4.51 9.60 -24.60
N PRO A 118 -3.52 10.52 -24.64
CA PRO A 118 -2.14 10.16 -24.88
C PRO A 118 -1.60 9.10 -23.92
N VAL A 119 -1.97 9.16 -22.64
CA VAL A 119 -1.56 8.16 -21.65
C VAL A 119 -2.15 6.79 -21.96
N ALA A 120 -3.44 6.71 -22.30
CA ALA A 120 -4.09 5.44 -22.67
C ALA A 120 -3.42 4.81 -23.89
N LEU A 121 -3.13 5.61 -24.92
CA LEU A 121 -2.40 5.16 -26.11
C LEU A 121 -0.98 4.67 -25.77
N PHE A 122 -0.25 5.40 -24.93
CA PHE A 122 1.07 5.00 -24.47
C PHE A 122 1.05 3.68 -23.69
N LEU A 123 0.00 3.43 -22.90
CA LEU A 123 -0.21 2.19 -22.18
C LEU A 123 -0.61 1.02 -23.09
N GLY A 124 -0.90 1.26 -24.37
CA GLY A 124 -1.24 0.24 -25.34
C GLY A 124 -2.75 0.01 -25.53
N ALA A 125 -3.59 1.02 -25.28
CA ALA A 125 -5.03 0.93 -25.55
C ALA A 125 -5.30 0.66 -27.04
N THR A 126 -6.08 -0.39 -27.31
CA THR A 126 -6.56 -0.66 -28.67
C THR A 126 -7.67 0.33 -29.06
N PRO A 127 -7.95 0.54 -30.37
CA PRO A 127 -9.05 1.42 -30.79
C PRO A 127 -10.41 1.07 -30.17
N GLU A 128 -10.64 -0.22 -29.90
CA GLU A 128 -11.91 -0.71 -29.31
C GLU A 128 -12.06 -0.33 -27.84
N MET A 129 -10.96 -0.29 -27.07
CA MET A 129 -10.98 0.00 -25.64
C MET A 129 -10.55 1.43 -25.29
N LEU A 130 -10.08 2.21 -26.27
CA LEU A 130 -9.58 3.57 -26.02
C LEU A 130 -10.64 4.48 -25.40
N THR A 131 -11.88 4.42 -25.91
CA THR A 131 -13.00 5.21 -25.39
C THR A 131 -13.27 4.90 -23.92
N ASP A 132 -13.27 3.62 -23.55
CA ASP A 132 -13.48 3.18 -22.17
C ASP A 132 -12.32 3.56 -21.27
N CYS A 133 -11.07 3.44 -21.74
CA CYS A 133 -9.87 3.87 -21.02
C CYS A 133 -9.90 5.37 -20.70
N VAL A 134 -10.26 6.19 -21.70
CA VAL A 134 -10.31 7.65 -21.54
C VAL A 134 -11.46 8.07 -20.64
N LEU A 135 -12.64 7.47 -20.82
CA LEU A 135 -13.82 7.76 -19.99
C LEU A 135 -13.56 7.41 -18.52
N TYR A 136 -13.15 6.17 -18.24
CA TYR A 136 -12.84 5.71 -16.89
C TYR A 136 -11.72 6.55 -16.26
N GLY A 137 -10.61 6.69 -16.98
CA GLY A 137 -9.46 7.42 -16.51
C GLY A 137 -9.77 8.87 -16.17
N ARG A 138 -10.47 9.60 -17.05
CA ARG A 138 -10.86 11.00 -16.79
C ARG A 138 -11.75 11.15 -15.56
N ILE A 139 -12.72 10.26 -15.38
CA ILE A 139 -13.63 10.32 -14.24
C ILE A 139 -12.84 10.03 -12.94
N VAL A 140 -12.07 8.94 -12.87
CA VAL A 140 -11.33 8.59 -11.65
C VAL A 140 -10.25 9.65 -11.34
N ILE A 141 -9.54 10.15 -12.35
CA ILE A 141 -8.51 11.18 -12.17
C ILE A 141 -9.12 12.50 -11.69
N ALA A 142 -10.36 12.82 -12.03
CA ALA A 142 -11.04 13.99 -11.48
C ALA A 142 -11.12 13.96 -9.95
N PHE A 143 -11.08 12.78 -9.33
CA PHE A 143 -11.08 12.59 -7.88
C PHE A 143 -9.68 12.31 -7.29
N THR A 144 -8.59 12.47 -8.06
CA THR A 144 -7.21 12.19 -7.60
C THR A 144 -6.86 12.95 -6.34
N GLY A 145 -7.28 14.20 -6.20
CA GLY A 145 -7.05 14.97 -4.98
C GLY A 145 -7.66 14.33 -3.74
N ALA A 146 -8.87 13.79 -3.85
CA ALA A 146 -9.54 13.05 -2.77
C ALA A 146 -8.84 11.72 -2.47
N PHE A 147 -8.41 11.00 -3.51
CA PHE A 147 -7.64 9.75 -3.37
C PHE A 147 -6.31 9.98 -2.66
N MET A 148 -5.57 11.01 -3.04
CA MET A 148 -4.32 11.38 -2.36
C MET A 148 -4.57 11.75 -0.90
N LEU A 149 -5.61 12.55 -0.61
CA LEU A 149 -5.99 12.90 0.76
C LEU A 149 -6.35 11.67 1.58
N GLN A 150 -7.09 10.72 1.03
CA GLN A 150 -7.41 9.45 1.70
C GLN A 150 -6.14 8.73 2.13
N ASN A 151 -5.16 8.58 1.23
CA ASN A 151 -3.90 7.90 1.51
C ASN A 151 -3.05 8.65 2.55
N VAL A 152 -3.01 9.97 2.46
CA VAL A 152 -2.32 10.83 3.44
C VAL A 152 -2.94 10.70 4.83
N PHE A 153 -4.28 10.74 4.93
CA PHE A 153 -4.95 10.63 6.21
C PHE A 153 -4.90 9.24 6.84
N GLN A 154 -4.76 8.17 6.05
CA GLN A 154 -4.50 6.83 6.60
C GLN A 154 -3.27 6.83 7.53
N SER A 155 -2.20 7.51 7.14
CA SER A 155 -0.99 7.63 7.97
C SER A 155 -1.14 8.67 9.09
N PHE A 156 -1.65 9.86 8.79
CA PHE A 156 -1.74 10.94 9.78
C PHE A 156 -2.75 10.70 10.91
N LEU A 157 -3.82 9.95 10.67
CA LEU A 157 -4.76 9.59 11.74
C LEU A 157 -4.11 8.69 12.80
N ILE A 158 -3.12 7.88 12.39
CA ILE A 158 -2.35 7.07 13.34
C ILE A 158 -1.39 7.96 14.14
N ALA A 159 -0.70 8.89 13.48
CA ALA A 159 0.15 9.89 14.15
C ALA A 159 -0.64 10.83 15.09
N ALA A 160 -1.90 11.08 14.77
CA ALA A 160 -2.83 11.84 15.60
C ALA A 160 -3.40 11.01 16.78
N GLU A 161 -2.90 9.78 17.01
CA GLU A 161 -3.39 8.85 18.04
C GLU A 161 -4.87 8.45 17.85
N LYS A 162 -5.34 8.44 16.59
CA LYS A 162 -6.73 8.12 16.20
C LYS A 162 -6.83 6.97 15.20
N PRO A 163 -6.12 5.82 15.38
CA PRO A 163 -6.13 4.74 14.39
C PRO A 163 -7.53 4.14 14.15
N LYS A 164 -8.41 4.14 15.18
CA LYS A 164 -9.80 3.71 15.04
C LYS A 164 -10.61 4.61 14.11
N LEU A 165 -10.32 5.91 14.11
CA LEU A 165 -10.97 6.86 13.19
C LEU A 165 -10.49 6.62 11.75
N GLY A 166 -9.21 6.28 11.56
CA GLY A 166 -8.67 5.88 10.27
C GLY A 166 -9.36 4.63 9.72
N LEU A 167 -9.54 3.62 10.58
CA LEU A 167 -10.30 2.42 10.23
C LEU A 167 -11.75 2.78 9.84
N ALA A 168 -12.44 3.59 10.65
CA ALA A 168 -13.82 3.98 10.37
C ALA A 168 -13.95 4.74 9.04
N ALA A 169 -13.02 5.67 8.73
CA ALA A 169 -13.00 6.40 7.46
C ALA A 169 -12.80 5.45 6.27
N THR A 170 -11.88 4.50 6.39
CA THR A 170 -11.60 3.51 5.33
C THR A 170 -12.77 2.55 5.13
N VAL A 171 -13.38 2.07 6.21
CA VAL A 171 -14.58 1.22 6.12
C VAL A 171 -15.75 1.98 5.50
N ALA A 172 -15.98 3.24 5.89
CA ALA A 172 -17.02 4.07 5.29
C ALA A 172 -16.77 4.27 3.79
N ALA A 173 -15.54 4.55 3.37
CA ALA A 173 -15.17 4.67 1.95
C ALA A 173 -15.40 3.36 1.20
N GLY A 174 -14.90 2.23 1.71
CA GLY A 174 -15.05 0.93 1.04
C GLY A 174 -16.50 0.46 0.97
N VAL A 175 -17.29 0.65 2.02
CA VAL A 175 -18.74 0.35 1.98
C VAL A 175 -19.45 1.25 0.97
N THR A 176 -19.11 2.55 0.93
CA THR A 176 -19.64 3.47 -0.08
C THR A 176 -19.30 3.00 -1.50
N ASN A 177 -18.06 2.57 -1.76
CA ASN A 177 -17.67 2.04 -3.06
C ASN A 177 -18.51 0.80 -3.42
N MET A 178 -18.54 -0.23 -2.57
CA MET A 178 -19.29 -1.46 -2.85
C MET A 178 -20.78 -1.22 -3.08
N VAL A 179 -21.41 -0.34 -2.29
CA VAL A 179 -22.83 0.00 -2.44
C VAL A 179 -23.08 0.77 -3.73
N LEU A 180 -22.23 1.76 -4.07
CA LEU A 180 -22.38 2.55 -5.27
C LEU A 180 -22.05 1.76 -6.54
N ASP A 181 -21.07 0.84 -6.50
CA ASP A 181 -20.80 -0.08 -7.60
C ASP A 181 -22.01 -0.99 -7.87
N ALA A 182 -22.56 -1.58 -6.83
CA ALA A 182 -23.78 -2.38 -6.98
C ALA A 182 -24.94 -1.54 -7.57
N LEU A 183 -25.11 -0.31 -7.11
CA LEU A 183 -26.17 0.56 -7.56
C LEU A 183 -25.95 1.06 -9.01
N PHE A 184 -24.77 1.62 -9.30
CA PHE A 184 -24.51 2.27 -10.59
C PHE A 184 -24.21 1.25 -11.69
N VAL A 185 -23.50 0.17 -11.37
CA VAL A 185 -23.08 -0.81 -12.37
C VAL A 185 -24.12 -1.92 -12.52
N ALA A 186 -24.58 -2.52 -11.41
CA ALA A 186 -25.50 -3.66 -11.49
C ALA A 186 -26.98 -3.26 -11.63
N VAL A 187 -27.45 -2.17 -10.96
CA VAL A 187 -28.87 -1.76 -11.00
C VAL A 187 -29.14 -0.75 -12.11
N PHE A 188 -28.36 0.34 -12.18
CA PHE A 188 -28.57 1.40 -13.17
C PHE A 188 -27.92 1.10 -14.52
N HIS A 189 -27.07 0.10 -14.61
CA HIS A 189 -26.36 -0.30 -15.84
C HIS A 189 -25.54 0.84 -16.49
N TRP A 190 -24.94 1.70 -15.67
CA TRP A 190 -24.06 2.78 -16.16
C TRP A 190 -22.69 2.28 -16.61
N GLY A 191 -22.44 0.96 -16.54
CA GLY A 191 -21.23 0.33 -17.01
C GLY A 191 -19.97 0.92 -16.37
N ILE A 192 -18.96 1.16 -17.19
CA ILE A 192 -17.65 1.64 -16.76
C ILE A 192 -17.68 3.04 -16.11
N ALA A 193 -18.58 3.92 -16.56
CA ALA A 193 -18.76 5.24 -15.99
C ALA A 193 -19.31 5.15 -14.55
N GLY A 194 -20.24 4.22 -14.31
CA GLY A 194 -20.77 3.94 -12.98
C GLY A 194 -19.70 3.51 -12.00
N ALA A 195 -18.84 2.59 -12.40
CA ALA A 195 -17.71 2.13 -11.59
C ALA A 195 -16.73 3.28 -11.28
N ALA A 196 -16.40 4.10 -12.28
CA ALA A 196 -15.50 5.24 -12.09
C ALA A 196 -16.08 6.28 -11.10
N ILE A 197 -17.37 6.59 -11.19
CA ILE A 197 -18.05 7.52 -10.29
C ILE A 197 -18.13 6.94 -8.87
N ALA A 198 -18.46 5.66 -8.72
CA ALA A 198 -18.51 4.99 -7.42
C ALA A 198 -17.15 5.03 -6.72
N THR A 199 -16.08 4.71 -7.44
CA THR A 199 -14.70 4.81 -6.95
C THR A 199 -14.36 6.24 -6.53
N GLY A 200 -14.65 7.24 -7.37
CA GLY A 200 -14.38 8.65 -7.07
C GLY A 200 -15.13 9.15 -5.83
N LEU A 201 -16.43 8.84 -5.71
CA LEU A 201 -17.23 9.23 -4.55
C LEU A 201 -16.76 8.55 -3.25
N SER A 202 -16.35 7.29 -3.32
CA SER A 202 -15.77 6.58 -2.17
C SER A 202 -14.47 7.23 -1.69
N GLN A 203 -13.63 7.67 -2.62
CA GLN A 203 -12.40 8.40 -2.32
C GLN A 203 -12.70 9.75 -1.67
N CYS A 204 -13.77 10.44 -2.09
CA CYS A 204 -14.25 11.65 -1.40
C CYS A 204 -14.64 11.36 0.05
N VAL A 205 -15.35 10.29 0.32
CA VAL A 205 -15.67 9.89 1.71
C VAL A 205 -14.41 9.64 2.51
N GLY A 206 -13.45 8.86 1.96
CA GLY A 206 -12.19 8.55 2.63
C GLY A 206 -11.26 9.73 2.85
N GLY A 207 -11.27 10.73 1.97
CA GLY A 207 -10.43 11.93 2.05
C GLY A 207 -11.08 13.10 2.77
N LEU A 208 -12.34 13.41 2.46
CA LEU A 208 -13.01 14.60 3.02
C LEU A 208 -13.49 14.40 4.47
N PHE A 209 -13.87 13.18 4.86
CA PHE A 209 -14.30 12.91 6.23
C PHE A 209 -13.18 13.20 7.26
N PRO A 210 -11.95 12.69 7.10
CA PRO A 210 -10.85 13.08 7.98
C PRO A 210 -10.48 14.56 7.86
N LEU A 211 -10.56 15.17 6.68
CA LEU A 211 -10.33 16.58 6.49
C LEU A 211 -11.29 17.42 7.36
N LEU A 212 -12.57 17.11 7.34
CA LEU A 212 -13.57 17.77 8.16
C LEU A 212 -13.33 17.59 9.66
N TYR A 213 -12.85 16.40 10.06
CA TYR A 213 -12.46 16.14 11.45
C TYR A 213 -11.34 17.06 11.92
N PHE A 214 -10.29 17.26 11.10
CA PHE A 214 -9.16 18.12 11.46
C PHE A 214 -9.43 19.61 11.30
N LEU A 215 -10.41 20.00 10.49
CA LEU A 215 -10.87 21.41 10.36
C LEU A 215 -11.68 21.86 11.60
N ARG A 216 -12.40 20.93 12.22
CA ARG A 216 -13.19 21.22 13.45
C ARG A 216 -12.32 21.12 14.71
N PRO A 217 -12.71 21.79 15.81
CA PRO A 217 -12.09 21.53 17.10
C PRO A 217 -12.17 20.05 17.45
N ASN A 218 -11.03 19.43 17.72
CA ASN A 218 -10.91 17.98 17.97
C ASN A 218 -9.98 17.70 19.16
N THR A 219 -9.99 16.47 19.64
CA THR A 219 -9.23 16.01 20.81
C THR A 219 -7.86 15.43 20.46
N SER A 220 -7.42 15.53 19.21
CA SER A 220 -6.10 15.01 18.79
C SER A 220 -4.99 16.05 19.00
N LYS A 221 -3.75 15.58 19.00
CA LYS A 221 -2.56 16.46 19.05
C LYS A 221 -2.35 17.26 17.77
N LEU A 222 -2.95 16.83 16.64
CA LEU A 222 -2.86 17.47 15.35
C LEU A 222 -4.15 18.22 15.02
N ARG A 223 -3.99 19.42 14.48
CA ARG A 223 -5.08 20.30 13.97
C ARG A 223 -4.60 21.01 12.74
N LEU A 224 -5.53 21.34 11.84
CA LEU A 224 -5.23 22.23 10.73
C LEU A 224 -5.10 23.68 11.24
N VAL A 225 -3.97 24.28 10.92
CA VAL A 225 -3.63 25.66 11.25
C VAL A 225 -3.16 26.38 10.00
N ARG A 226 -3.22 27.71 10.01
CA ARG A 226 -2.66 28.50 8.91
C ARG A 226 -1.16 28.24 8.81
N THR A 227 -0.71 27.95 7.59
CA THR A 227 0.69 27.63 7.31
C THR A 227 1.10 28.18 5.95
N LYS A 228 2.40 28.36 5.76
CA LYS A 228 3.01 28.65 4.46
C LYS A 228 3.67 27.37 3.93
N LEU A 229 3.78 27.27 2.61
CA LEU A 229 4.53 26.19 1.99
C LEU A 229 6.03 26.47 2.13
N GLU A 230 6.74 25.57 2.76
CA GLU A 230 8.19 25.58 2.88
C GLU A 230 8.75 24.41 2.08
N LEU A 231 9.52 24.70 1.05
CA LEU A 231 10.00 23.70 0.10
C LEU A 231 10.87 22.64 0.75
N ARG A 232 11.78 23.02 1.66
CA ARG A 232 12.73 22.11 2.29
C ARG A 232 12.08 21.00 3.12
N PRO A 233 11.12 21.26 4.04
CA PRO A 233 10.41 20.20 4.75
C PRO A 233 9.57 19.32 3.84
N ILE A 234 8.96 19.90 2.79
CA ILE A 234 8.18 19.13 1.80
C ILE A 234 9.08 18.16 1.06
N LEU A 235 10.21 18.61 0.52
CA LEU A 235 11.16 17.75 -0.18
C LEU A 235 11.73 16.65 0.74
N ASN A 236 12.01 17.00 2.01
CA ASN A 236 12.46 16.00 3.00
C ASN A 236 11.38 14.93 3.26
N ALA A 237 10.12 15.33 3.40
CA ALA A 237 9.02 14.39 3.58
C ALA A 237 8.82 13.51 2.33
N CYS A 238 8.77 14.11 1.14
CA CYS A 238 8.65 13.36 -0.12
C CYS A 238 9.83 12.40 -0.32
N GLY A 239 11.06 12.87 -0.09
CA GLY A 239 12.27 12.02 -0.18
C GLY A 239 12.24 10.87 0.83
N ASN A 240 11.74 11.15 2.05
CA ASN A 240 11.63 10.11 3.08
C ASN A 240 10.54 9.07 2.79
N GLY A 241 9.42 9.48 2.17
CA GLY A 241 8.33 8.59 1.78
C GLY A 241 8.48 7.99 0.36
N SER A 242 9.57 8.30 -0.36
CA SER A 242 9.77 7.87 -1.75
C SER A 242 9.78 6.36 -1.94
N SER A 243 10.08 5.59 -0.89
CA SER A 243 9.99 4.12 -0.90
C SER A 243 8.61 3.59 -1.31
N GLU A 244 7.54 4.28 -0.92
CA GLU A 244 6.17 3.89 -1.26
C GLU A 244 5.90 4.08 -2.76
N LEU A 245 6.29 5.22 -3.32
CA LEU A 245 6.15 5.49 -4.74
C LEU A 245 7.01 4.53 -5.58
N MET A 246 8.25 4.28 -5.15
CA MET A 246 9.15 3.32 -5.79
C MET A 246 8.57 1.91 -5.77
N SER A 247 7.98 1.49 -4.65
CA SER A 247 7.33 0.17 -4.55
C SER A 247 6.16 0.03 -5.52
N ASN A 248 5.31 1.04 -5.65
CA ASN A 248 4.16 1.02 -6.56
C ASN A 248 4.60 0.94 -8.04
N ILE A 249 5.55 1.79 -8.45
CA ILE A 249 6.09 1.76 -9.82
C ILE A 249 6.77 0.43 -10.11
N SER A 250 7.61 -0.03 -9.19
CA SER A 250 8.35 -1.29 -9.33
C SER A 250 7.41 -2.49 -9.44
N SER A 251 6.35 -2.54 -8.64
CA SER A 251 5.37 -3.63 -8.68
C SER A 251 4.65 -3.72 -10.03
N SER A 252 4.34 -2.59 -10.65
CA SER A 252 3.74 -2.57 -11.99
C SER A 252 4.67 -3.15 -13.05
N ILE A 253 5.96 -2.76 -13.03
CA ILE A 253 6.97 -3.27 -13.95
C ILE A 253 7.19 -4.78 -13.74
N VAL A 254 7.30 -5.20 -12.49
CA VAL A 254 7.52 -6.61 -12.13
C VAL A 254 6.34 -7.48 -12.57
N SER A 255 5.10 -7.02 -12.40
CA SER A 255 3.92 -7.74 -12.87
C SER A 255 3.93 -7.96 -14.38
N MET A 256 4.39 -6.97 -15.16
CA MET A 256 4.57 -7.13 -16.62
C MET A 256 5.61 -8.21 -16.94
N VAL A 257 6.74 -8.22 -16.25
CA VAL A 257 7.80 -9.22 -16.46
C VAL A 257 7.34 -10.62 -16.08
N TYR A 258 6.58 -10.74 -14.96
CA TYR A 258 5.97 -12.03 -14.57
C TYR A 258 5.01 -12.55 -15.65
N ASN A 259 4.10 -11.71 -16.12
CA ASN A 259 3.14 -12.08 -17.15
C ASN A 259 3.84 -12.52 -18.45
N PHE A 260 4.90 -11.80 -18.85
CA PHE A 260 5.69 -12.17 -20.04
C PHE A 260 6.35 -13.55 -19.89
N GLN A 261 6.98 -13.82 -18.73
CA GLN A 261 7.61 -15.12 -18.47
C GLN A 261 6.58 -16.23 -18.38
N LEU A 262 5.45 -16.01 -17.71
CA LEU A 262 4.38 -16.99 -17.57
C LEU A 262 3.75 -17.35 -18.92
N LEU A 263 3.47 -16.34 -19.76
CA LEU A 263 3.00 -16.59 -21.14
C LEU A 263 3.97 -17.43 -21.94
N LYS A 264 5.27 -17.17 -21.80
CA LYS A 264 6.33 -17.91 -22.51
C LYS A 264 6.40 -19.39 -22.09
N TYR A 265 6.27 -19.69 -20.78
CA TYR A 265 6.49 -21.03 -20.24
C TYR A 265 5.21 -21.85 -20.05
N LEU A 266 4.08 -21.22 -19.75
CA LEU A 266 2.81 -21.86 -19.34
C LEU A 266 1.59 -21.37 -20.13
N GLY A 267 1.75 -20.38 -21.01
CA GLY A 267 0.62 -19.77 -21.71
C GLY A 267 -0.36 -19.06 -20.78
N GLU A 268 -1.63 -19.05 -21.15
CA GLU A 268 -2.71 -18.34 -20.42
C GLU A 268 -2.96 -18.92 -19.02
N ASP A 269 -2.78 -20.23 -18.84
CA ASP A 269 -2.97 -20.91 -17.56
C ASP A 269 -1.99 -20.40 -16.50
N GLY A 270 -0.74 -20.15 -16.89
CA GLY A 270 0.26 -19.56 -15.99
C GLY A 270 -0.12 -18.16 -15.50
N VAL A 271 -0.61 -17.32 -16.39
CA VAL A 271 -1.08 -15.96 -16.06
C VAL A 271 -2.31 -16.01 -15.15
N SER A 272 -3.24 -16.94 -15.42
CA SER A 272 -4.44 -17.14 -14.62
C SER A 272 -4.10 -17.61 -13.19
N ALA A 273 -3.19 -18.60 -13.07
CA ALA A 273 -2.70 -19.06 -11.78
C ALA A 273 -2.02 -17.93 -10.99
N TYR A 274 -1.17 -17.14 -11.64
CA TYR A 274 -0.52 -15.98 -11.02
C TYR A 274 -1.53 -14.92 -10.54
N GLY A 275 -2.57 -14.66 -11.31
CA GLY A 275 -3.67 -13.78 -10.90
C GLY A 275 -4.28 -14.18 -9.56
N VAL A 276 -4.57 -15.48 -9.38
CA VAL A 276 -5.09 -16.01 -8.11
C VAL A 276 -4.10 -15.80 -6.96
N LEU A 277 -2.81 -16.07 -7.21
CA LEU A 277 -1.77 -15.85 -6.20
C LEU A 277 -1.69 -14.38 -5.79
N MET A 278 -1.81 -13.46 -6.75
CA MET A 278 -1.75 -12.02 -6.48
C MET A 278 -2.90 -11.54 -5.59
N TYR A 279 -4.13 -12.02 -5.80
CA TYR A 279 -5.26 -11.67 -4.93
C TYR A 279 -5.01 -12.08 -3.48
N VAL A 280 -4.48 -13.27 -3.26
CA VAL A 280 -4.16 -13.75 -1.91
C VAL A 280 -2.97 -12.99 -1.32
N GLN A 281 -1.94 -12.76 -2.12
CA GLN A 281 -0.79 -11.94 -1.69
C GLN A 281 -1.22 -10.55 -1.22
N PHE A 282 -2.15 -9.91 -1.93
CA PHE A 282 -2.65 -8.59 -1.56
C PHE A 282 -3.20 -8.57 -0.13
N VAL A 283 -4.00 -9.57 0.25
CA VAL A 283 -4.57 -9.66 1.60
C VAL A 283 -3.50 -9.96 2.65
N PHE A 284 -2.56 -10.86 2.36
CA PHE A 284 -1.53 -11.24 3.32
C PHE A 284 -0.50 -10.14 3.54
N VAL A 285 -0.06 -9.49 2.47
CA VAL A 285 0.88 -8.35 2.55
C VAL A 285 0.23 -7.14 3.23
N ALA A 286 -1.09 -6.97 3.12
CA ALA A 286 -1.82 -5.93 3.82
C ALA A 286 -1.64 -5.99 5.35
N ILE A 287 -1.49 -7.21 5.92
CA ILE A 287 -1.21 -7.38 7.35
C ILE A 287 0.14 -6.75 7.72
N TYR A 288 1.18 -6.99 6.92
CA TYR A 288 2.52 -6.44 7.15
C TYR A 288 2.56 -4.92 6.96
N ILE A 289 1.91 -4.43 5.90
CA ILE A 289 1.80 -2.99 5.62
C ILE A 289 1.03 -2.31 6.74
N GLY A 290 -0.11 -2.85 7.16
CA GLY A 290 -0.94 -2.30 8.23
C GLY A 290 -0.20 -2.21 9.57
N TYR A 291 0.57 -3.25 9.92
CA TYR A 291 1.44 -3.22 11.08
C TYR A 291 2.51 -2.13 10.95
N SER A 292 3.19 -2.06 9.82
CA SER A 292 4.29 -1.13 9.56
C SER A 292 3.84 0.33 9.62
N ILE A 293 2.72 0.65 8.97
CA ILE A 293 2.10 1.99 9.02
C ILE A 293 1.67 2.33 10.45
N GLY A 294 1.11 1.35 11.18
CA GLY A 294 0.70 1.53 12.58
C GLY A 294 1.86 1.78 13.54
N CYS A 295 2.99 1.12 13.30
CA CYS A 295 4.19 1.20 14.13
C CYS A 295 5.04 2.45 13.83
N ALA A 296 5.08 2.93 12.58
CA ALA A 296 5.96 4.01 12.14
C ALA A 296 5.85 5.31 12.97
N PRO A 297 4.66 5.83 13.33
CA PRO A 297 4.56 7.02 14.16
C PRO A 297 5.13 6.85 15.57
N ILE A 298 5.03 5.64 16.14
CA ILE A 298 5.62 5.33 17.47
C ILE A 298 7.13 5.41 17.39
N VAL A 299 7.72 4.78 16.38
CA VAL A 299 9.18 4.81 16.15
C VAL A 299 9.66 6.24 15.90
N GLY A 300 8.97 7.00 15.03
CA GLY A 300 9.28 8.40 14.74
C GLY A 300 9.22 9.28 15.98
N PHE A 301 8.21 9.10 16.83
CA PHE A 301 8.06 9.83 18.09
C PHE A 301 9.22 9.56 19.04
N HIS A 302 9.54 8.29 19.34
CA HIS A 302 10.60 7.93 20.26
C HIS A 302 11.98 8.29 19.71
N TYR A 303 12.16 8.29 18.39
CA TYR A 303 13.38 8.81 17.77
C TYR A 303 13.51 10.34 17.99
N GLY A 304 12.44 11.10 17.81
CA GLY A 304 12.43 12.54 18.11
C GLY A 304 12.67 12.85 19.58
N ALA A 305 12.08 12.07 20.47
CA ALA A 305 12.25 12.17 21.92
C ALA A 305 13.60 11.66 22.44
N GLN A 306 14.51 11.17 21.58
CA GLN A 306 15.79 10.54 21.93
C GLN A 306 15.65 9.38 22.93
N ASN A 307 14.50 8.71 22.92
CA ASN A 307 14.21 7.57 23.81
C ASN A 307 14.75 6.27 23.18
N HIS A 308 16.05 6.09 23.25
CA HIS A 308 16.76 4.94 22.68
C HIS A 308 16.32 3.59 23.28
N PRO A 309 16.05 3.47 24.60
CA PRO A 309 15.54 2.21 25.17
C PRO A 309 14.22 1.77 24.50
N GLU A 310 13.31 2.70 24.24
CA GLU A 310 12.03 2.37 23.60
C GLU A 310 12.21 2.06 22.11
N LEU A 311 13.15 2.72 21.42
CA LEU A 311 13.49 2.36 20.03
C LEU A 311 13.99 0.91 19.91
N LYS A 312 14.88 0.49 20.85
CA LYS A 312 15.34 -0.91 20.94
C LYS A 312 14.17 -1.87 21.21
N ASN A 313 13.30 -1.51 22.15
CA ASN A 313 12.12 -2.28 22.49
C ASN A 313 11.19 -2.44 21.27
N MET A 314 10.91 -1.34 20.56
CA MET A 314 10.08 -1.34 19.36
C MET A 314 10.67 -2.20 18.23
N LEU A 315 11.96 -2.07 17.94
CA LEU A 315 12.62 -2.90 16.92
C LEU A 315 12.54 -4.38 17.30
N ARG A 316 12.90 -4.74 18.55
CA ARG A 316 12.88 -6.13 19.03
C ARG A 316 11.48 -6.73 18.95
N MET A 317 10.48 -6.04 19.48
CA MET A 317 9.08 -6.52 19.43
C MET A 317 8.59 -6.67 18.01
N SER A 318 8.87 -5.71 17.14
CA SER A 318 8.44 -5.74 15.75
C SER A 318 9.08 -6.88 14.96
N VAL A 319 10.39 -7.13 15.14
CA VAL A 319 11.06 -8.27 14.50
C VAL A 319 10.44 -9.59 14.94
N ILE A 320 10.18 -9.76 16.24
CA ILE A 320 9.55 -10.98 16.78
C ILE A 320 8.13 -11.13 16.22
N LEU A 321 7.31 -10.08 16.26
CA LEU A 321 5.93 -10.12 15.75
C LEU A 321 5.89 -10.37 14.24
N MET A 322 6.76 -9.72 13.46
CA MET A 322 6.85 -9.95 12.01
C MET A 322 7.29 -11.37 11.69
N SER A 323 8.30 -11.90 12.39
CA SER A 323 8.75 -13.28 12.20
C SER A 323 7.66 -14.30 12.57
N ALA A 324 6.98 -14.10 13.69
CA ALA A 324 5.88 -14.96 14.12
C ALA A 324 4.71 -14.92 13.13
N SER A 325 4.28 -13.73 12.71
CA SER A 325 3.21 -13.58 11.72
C SER A 325 3.61 -14.16 10.35
N SER A 326 4.86 -14.02 9.95
CA SER A 326 5.39 -14.60 8.71
C SER A 326 5.28 -16.14 8.69
N VAL A 327 5.65 -16.78 9.79
CA VAL A 327 5.48 -18.25 9.92
C VAL A 327 4.01 -18.63 9.86
N VAL A 328 3.15 -17.94 10.63
CA VAL A 328 1.70 -18.21 10.64
C VAL A 328 1.09 -18.03 9.25
N LEU A 329 1.40 -16.92 8.56
CA LEU A 329 0.86 -16.66 7.22
C LEU A 329 1.39 -17.63 6.17
N THR A 330 2.64 -18.07 6.26
CA THR A 330 3.19 -19.11 5.36
C THR A 330 2.47 -20.43 5.55
N VAL A 331 2.27 -20.86 6.79
CA VAL A 331 1.52 -22.10 7.09
C VAL A 331 0.07 -21.95 6.60
N LEU A 332 -0.57 -20.81 6.91
CA LEU A 332 -1.93 -20.55 6.49
C LEU A 332 -2.08 -20.54 4.96
N ALA A 333 -1.14 -19.91 4.23
CA ALA A 333 -1.12 -19.91 2.77
C ALA A 333 -1.04 -21.33 2.19
N ARG A 334 -0.23 -22.20 2.80
CA ARG A 334 -0.08 -23.61 2.35
C ARG A 334 -1.30 -24.44 2.65
N VAL A 335 -1.91 -24.28 3.82
CA VAL A 335 -3.13 -24.99 4.20
C VAL A 335 -4.32 -24.54 3.37
N LEU A 336 -4.43 -23.24 3.11
CA LEU A 336 -5.52 -22.64 2.35
C LEU A 336 -5.29 -22.67 0.82
N ALA A 337 -4.15 -23.15 0.34
CA ALA A 337 -3.85 -23.18 -1.10
C ALA A 337 -4.94 -23.89 -1.92
N ALA A 338 -5.34 -25.09 -1.52
CA ALA A 338 -6.37 -25.85 -2.23
C ALA A 338 -7.79 -25.23 -2.09
N PRO A 339 -8.28 -24.84 -0.90
CA PRO A 339 -9.56 -24.14 -0.78
C PRO A 339 -9.62 -22.84 -1.58
N LEU A 340 -8.57 -22.03 -1.54
CA LEU A 340 -8.52 -20.75 -2.26
C LEU A 340 -8.45 -20.99 -3.78
N ALA A 341 -7.59 -21.88 -4.25
CA ALA A 341 -7.52 -22.23 -5.67
C ALA A 341 -8.88 -22.75 -6.17
N LYS A 342 -9.59 -23.56 -5.37
CA LYS A 342 -10.91 -24.10 -5.74
C LYS A 342 -11.97 -22.98 -5.94
N ILE A 343 -11.92 -21.92 -5.15
CA ILE A 343 -12.85 -20.80 -5.27
C ILE A 343 -12.67 -20.08 -6.62
N PHE A 344 -11.42 -19.90 -7.08
CA PHE A 344 -11.12 -19.11 -8.27
C PHE A 344 -11.09 -19.92 -9.56
N VAL A 345 -10.54 -21.17 -9.50
CA VAL A 345 -10.23 -21.98 -10.69
C VAL A 345 -10.70 -23.42 -10.55
N GLY A 346 -11.65 -23.70 -9.66
CA GLY A 346 -12.18 -25.06 -9.43
C GLY A 346 -12.99 -25.65 -10.59
N TYR A 347 -13.22 -24.88 -11.65
CA TYR A 347 -13.89 -25.31 -12.86
C TYR A 347 -12.96 -26.02 -13.86
N ASP A 348 -11.65 -25.90 -13.71
CA ASP A 348 -10.62 -26.55 -14.55
C ASP A 348 -9.62 -27.30 -13.66
N GLU A 349 -9.55 -28.61 -13.82
CA GLU A 349 -8.73 -29.49 -12.96
C GLU A 349 -7.22 -29.28 -13.21
N GLY A 350 -6.83 -29.00 -14.45
CA GLY A 350 -5.44 -28.72 -14.81
C GLY A 350 -4.96 -27.41 -14.21
N LEU A 351 -5.72 -26.34 -14.38
CA LEU A 351 -5.43 -25.02 -13.83
C LEU A 351 -5.49 -25.02 -12.30
N PHE A 352 -6.42 -25.78 -11.70
CA PHE A 352 -6.49 -25.96 -10.25
C PHE A 352 -5.21 -26.60 -9.69
N THR A 353 -4.75 -27.69 -10.33
CA THR A 353 -3.53 -28.39 -9.91
C THR A 353 -2.30 -27.50 -10.05
N LEU A 354 -2.17 -26.79 -11.17
CA LEU A 354 -1.11 -25.80 -11.40
C LEU A 354 -1.13 -24.71 -10.34
N THR A 355 -2.30 -24.13 -10.05
CA THR A 355 -2.47 -23.07 -9.06
C THR A 355 -2.10 -23.54 -7.64
N CYS A 356 -2.51 -24.74 -7.24
CA CYS A 356 -2.14 -25.32 -5.96
C CYS A 356 -0.62 -25.54 -5.84
N HIS A 357 0.02 -26.03 -6.91
CA HIS A 357 1.47 -26.22 -6.94
C HIS A 357 2.20 -24.86 -6.84
N ALA A 358 1.83 -23.91 -7.67
CA ALA A 358 2.35 -22.56 -7.64
C ALA A 358 2.22 -21.93 -6.25
N PHE A 359 1.06 -22.06 -5.61
CA PHE A 359 0.79 -21.52 -4.27
C PHE A 359 1.74 -22.07 -3.22
N ARG A 360 2.00 -23.39 -3.25
CA ARG A 360 2.92 -24.04 -2.31
C ARG A 360 4.35 -23.50 -2.41
N LEU A 361 4.82 -23.23 -3.62
CA LEU A 361 6.17 -22.69 -3.86
C LEU A 361 6.23 -21.19 -3.52
N PHE A 362 5.24 -20.44 -3.96
CA PHE A 362 5.14 -18.99 -3.73
C PHE A 362 5.02 -18.62 -2.25
N SER A 363 4.34 -19.46 -1.46
CA SER A 363 4.06 -19.19 -0.04
C SER A 363 5.30 -18.99 0.82
N PHE A 364 6.45 -19.51 0.43
CA PHE A 364 7.70 -19.28 1.16
C PHE A 364 8.15 -17.80 1.15
N ALA A 365 7.70 -17.02 0.19
CA ALA A 365 7.99 -15.58 0.16
C ALA A 365 7.46 -14.87 1.41
N PHE A 366 6.33 -15.30 1.97
CA PHE A 366 5.74 -14.70 3.17
C PHE A 366 6.64 -14.80 4.40
N LEU A 367 7.56 -15.78 4.46
CA LEU A 367 8.52 -15.90 5.57
C LEU A 367 9.43 -14.68 5.72
N PHE A 368 9.72 -14.00 4.61
CA PHE A 368 10.69 -12.90 4.56
C PHE A 368 10.04 -11.54 4.32
N ALA A 369 8.90 -11.51 3.62
CA ALA A 369 8.24 -10.29 3.19
C ALA A 369 7.90 -9.34 4.34
N GLY A 370 7.39 -9.88 5.46
CA GLY A 370 7.03 -9.07 6.63
C GLY A 370 8.21 -8.31 7.23
N PHE A 371 9.35 -8.97 7.37
CA PHE A 371 10.56 -8.34 7.86
C PHE A 371 11.05 -7.22 6.93
N ASN A 372 11.06 -7.45 5.62
CA ASN A 372 11.54 -6.48 4.63
C ASN A 372 10.65 -5.25 4.56
N ILE A 373 9.32 -5.43 4.58
CA ILE A 373 8.35 -4.33 4.60
C ILE A 373 8.54 -3.50 5.87
N PHE A 374 8.65 -4.16 7.02
CA PHE A 374 8.89 -3.48 8.30
C PHE A 374 10.24 -2.74 8.31
N ALA A 375 11.32 -3.35 7.83
CA ALA A 375 12.64 -2.73 7.79
C ALA A 375 12.65 -1.44 6.96
N SER A 376 12.01 -1.45 5.79
CA SER A 376 11.85 -0.25 4.96
C SER A 376 11.07 0.84 5.70
N SER A 377 9.92 0.51 6.27
CA SER A 377 9.08 1.44 7.04
C SER A 377 9.78 1.97 8.29
N PHE A 378 10.58 1.14 8.96
CA PHE A 378 11.37 1.54 10.13
C PHE A 378 12.39 2.62 9.78
N PHE A 379 13.11 2.50 8.66
CA PHE A 379 14.01 3.54 8.19
C PHE A 379 13.29 4.81 7.74
N THR A 380 12.10 4.70 7.15
CA THR A 380 11.23 5.85 6.88
C THR A 380 10.87 6.57 8.18
N ALA A 381 10.47 5.84 9.21
CA ALA A 381 10.13 6.40 10.53
C ALA A 381 11.31 7.09 11.21
N LEU A 382 12.54 6.60 11.00
CA LEU A 382 13.78 7.25 11.45
C LEU A 382 14.21 8.46 10.60
N GLY A 383 13.46 8.80 9.55
CA GLY A 383 13.80 9.89 8.64
C GLY A 383 14.94 9.56 7.66
N ASN A 384 15.18 8.29 7.39
CA ASN A 384 16.20 7.84 6.43
C ASN A 384 15.55 7.25 5.17
N GLY A 385 14.93 8.13 4.39
CA GLY A 385 14.23 7.77 3.15
C GLY A 385 15.13 7.13 2.10
N LEU A 386 16.43 7.48 2.06
CA LEU A 386 17.35 6.88 1.10
C LEU A 386 17.51 5.36 1.32
N ILE A 387 17.70 4.94 2.56
CA ILE A 387 17.82 3.50 2.88
C ILE A 387 16.47 2.80 2.67
N SER A 388 15.38 3.42 3.10
CA SER A 388 14.03 2.89 2.87
C SER A 388 13.75 2.69 1.38
N ALA A 389 14.02 3.70 0.55
CA ALA A 389 13.87 3.62 -0.89
C ALA A 389 14.81 2.57 -1.51
N ALA A 390 16.06 2.47 -1.05
CA ALA A 390 17.00 1.45 -1.50
C ALA A 390 16.51 0.03 -1.21
N ILE A 391 16.00 -0.24 0.00
CA ILE A 391 15.41 -1.54 0.36
C ILE A 391 14.24 -1.85 -0.57
N SER A 392 13.30 -0.92 -0.74
CA SER A 392 12.11 -1.11 -1.55
C SER A 392 12.44 -1.32 -3.03
N PHE A 393 13.35 -0.52 -3.59
CA PHE A 393 13.78 -0.60 -4.98
C PHE A 393 14.52 -1.92 -5.27
N LEU A 394 15.52 -2.25 -4.45
CA LEU A 394 16.29 -3.49 -4.62
C LEU A 394 15.38 -4.72 -4.45
N ARG A 395 14.54 -4.74 -3.43
CA ARG A 395 13.60 -5.83 -3.15
C ARG A 395 12.66 -6.07 -4.33
N THR A 396 11.95 -5.02 -4.76
CA THR A 396 10.86 -5.16 -5.72
C THR A 396 11.40 -5.15 -7.15
N LEU A 397 12.11 -4.11 -7.59
CA LEU A 397 12.50 -4.01 -8.98
C LEU A 397 13.69 -4.91 -9.30
N VAL A 398 14.80 -4.78 -8.57
CA VAL A 398 16.04 -5.46 -8.95
C VAL A 398 15.95 -6.96 -8.70
N PHE A 399 15.68 -7.36 -7.47
CA PHE A 399 15.76 -8.79 -7.11
C PHE A 399 14.58 -9.59 -7.68
N GLN A 400 13.36 -9.06 -7.70
CA GLN A 400 12.24 -9.79 -8.28
C GLN A 400 12.38 -9.91 -9.80
N THR A 401 12.72 -8.82 -10.51
CA THR A 401 12.92 -8.88 -11.97
C THR A 401 14.05 -9.82 -12.34
N SER A 402 15.21 -9.71 -11.67
CA SER A 402 16.34 -10.60 -11.93
C SER A 402 15.99 -12.06 -11.64
N SER A 403 15.30 -12.34 -10.51
CA SER A 403 14.95 -13.70 -10.15
C SER A 403 13.95 -14.33 -11.11
N VAL A 404 12.93 -13.58 -11.55
CA VAL A 404 11.91 -14.11 -12.49
C VAL A 404 12.46 -14.35 -13.89
N ILE A 405 13.56 -13.67 -14.26
CA ILE A 405 14.24 -13.90 -15.54
C ILE A 405 15.25 -15.05 -15.43
N LEU A 406 16.04 -15.09 -14.36
CA LEU A 406 17.18 -16.00 -14.23
C LEU A 406 16.81 -17.38 -13.69
N LEU A 407 15.94 -17.46 -12.68
CA LEU A 407 15.59 -18.75 -12.06
C LEU A 407 14.89 -19.74 -13.01
N PRO A 408 14.03 -19.33 -13.94
CA PRO A 408 13.46 -20.25 -14.92
C PRO A 408 14.49 -20.92 -15.81
N LEU A 409 15.65 -20.30 -16.02
CA LEU A 409 16.76 -20.89 -16.80
C LEU A 409 17.42 -22.07 -16.06
N LEU A 410 17.32 -22.09 -14.71
CA LEU A 410 17.92 -23.13 -13.86
C LEU A 410 16.90 -24.17 -13.40
N LEU A 411 15.70 -23.75 -13.06
CA LEU A 411 14.65 -24.55 -12.40
C LEU A 411 13.40 -24.75 -13.28
N GLY A 412 13.42 -24.29 -14.54
CA GLY A 412 12.24 -24.33 -15.39
C GLY A 412 11.09 -23.51 -14.83
N VAL A 413 9.85 -24.00 -14.98
CA VAL A 413 8.62 -23.35 -14.54
C VAL A 413 8.63 -23.04 -13.03
N ASP A 414 9.14 -23.94 -12.21
CA ASP A 414 9.19 -23.74 -10.75
C ASP A 414 10.06 -22.55 -10.36
N GLY A 415 11.05 -22.21 -11.19
CA GLY A 415 11.86 -21.00 -11.02
C GLY A 415 11.05 -19.70 -11.03
N ILE A 416 9.95 -19.64 -11.77
CA ILE A 416 9.06 -18.48 -11.79
C ILE A 416 8.36 -18.33 -10.43
N TRP A 417 7.88 -19.44 -9.87
CA TRP A 417 7.18 -19.45 -8.58
C TRP A 417 8.10 -19.20 -7.38
N TYR A 418 9.37 -19.64 -7.47
CA TYR A 418 10.38 -19.34 -6.45
C TYR A 418 11.00 -17.94 -6.58
N ALA A 419 10.79 -17.24 -7.70
CA ALA A 419 11.46 -15.97 -7.96
C ALA A 419 11.22 -14.92 -6.87
N ILE A 420 9.98 -14.81 -6.38
CA ILE A 420 9.66 -13.86 -5.31
C ILE A 420 10.31 -14.28 -3.98
N THR A 421 10.38 -15.58 -3.69
CA THR A 421 11.05 -16.09 -2.48
C THR A 421 12.54 -15.77 -2.51
N ALA A 422 13.21 -15.99 -3.63
CA ALA A 422 14.63 -15.64 -3.80
C ALA A 422 14.85 -14.13 -3.64
N ALA A 423 14.01 -13.31 -4.25
CA ALA A 423 14.07 -11.85 -4.12
C ALA A 423 13.91 -11.40 -2.66
N GLU A 424 12.96 -11.97 -1.92
CA GLU A 424 12.73 -11.66 -0.51
C GLU A 424 13.92 -12.09 0.38
N ILE A 425 14.59 -13.20 0.07
CA ILE A 425 15.81 -13.63 0.78
C ILE A 425 16.93 -12.61 0.58
N PHE A 426 17.21 -12.20 -0.67
CA PHE A 426 18.22 -11.18 -0.95
C PHE A 426 17.88 -9.84 -0.30
N ALA A 427 16.62 -9.43 -0.33
CA ALA A 427 16.15 -8.23 0.34
C ALA A 427 16.33 -8.31 1.86
N THR A 428 16.12 -9.49 2.47
CA THR A 428 16.34 -9.71 3.90
C THR A 428 17.83 -9.53 4.27
N LEU A 429 18.74 -10.07 3.47
CA LEU A 429 20.16 -9.88 3.67
C LEU A 429 20.56 -8.39 3.62
N ILE A 430 20.08 -7.66 2.61
CA ILE A 430 20.31 -6.22 2.49
C ILE A 430 19.71 -5.45 3.67
N SER A 431 18.49 -5.77 4.07
CA SER A 431 17.80 -5.15 5.21
C SER A 431 18.57 -5.36 6.51
N ILE A 432 19.08 -6.57 6.75
CA ILE A 432 19.92 -6.88 7.92
C ILE A 432 21.22 -6.07 7.85
N ILE A 433 21.89 -6.01 6.72
CA ILE A 433 23.11 -5.24 6.54
C ILE A 433 22.88 -3.77 6.88
N PHE A 434 21.81 -3.15 6.37
CA PHE A 434 21.49 -1.75 6.68
C PHE A 434 21.13 -1.55 8.16
N LEU A 435 20.38 -2.47 8.77
CA LEU A 435 20.08 -2.40 10.20
C LEU A 435 21.37 -2.48 11.04
N LEU A 436 22.27 -3.39 10.75
CA LEU A 436 23.54 -3.50 11.46
C LEU A 436 24.48 -2.31 11.23
N ALA A 437 24.56 -1.82 9.98
CA ALA A 437 25.42 -0.69 9.62
C ALA A 437 24.97 0.64 10.28
N LYS A 438 23.68 0.84 10.48
CA LYS A 438 23.12 2.08 11.03
C LYS A 438 22.81 2.05 12.52
N ARG A 439 23.01 0.92 13.19
CA ARG A 439 22.70 0.76 14.63
C ARG A 439 23.35 1.80 15.52
N ARG A 440 24.62 2.16 15.25
CA ARG A 440 25.35 3.17 16.03
C ARG A 440 24.83 4.59 15.78
N LYS A 441 24.36 4.89 14.57
CA LYS A 441 23.85 6.22 14.23
C LYS A 441 22.53 6.54 14.91
N TYR A 442 21.65 5.54 15.03
CA TYR A 442 20.27 5.72 15.51
C TYR A 442 20.03 5.12 16.89
N HIS A 443 21.01 4.43 17.47
CA HIS A 443 20.99 3.85 18.82
C HIS A 443 19.78 2.92 19.10
N TYR A 444 19.34 2.15 18.12
CA TYR A 444 18.21 1.22 18.24
C TYR A 444 18.62 -0.25 18.49
N MET A 445 19.92 -0.52 18.67
CA MET A 445 20.50 -1.82 19.05
C MET A 445 21.54 -1.64 20.16
#